data_911fa0a85467a4b4f443c5c13c01f51a
#
_entry.id   911fa0a85467a4b4f443c5c13c01f51a
#
_cell.length_a   1.000
_cell.length_b   1.000
_cell.length_c   1.000
_cell.angle_alpha   90.00
_cell.angle_beta   90.00
_cell.angle_gamma   90.00
#
_symmetry.space_group_name_H-M   'P 1'
#
loop_
_entity.id
_entity.type
_entity.pdbx_description
1 polymer ?
#
loop_
_entity_poly.entity_id
_entity_poly.type
_entity_poly.pdbx_seq_one_letter_code
_entity_poly.pdbx_strand_id
1 'polypeptide(L)'
;MRIALVGTRGVPARYGGFETAVEEIGKRLAAGGHEVTVYCRRPRGSRDASLPAEYLGMRLVVLPAVRARAAETLTHTGLSVAHLCRHGTDAAFVFNAANAPLLPLLRAARIPVATHVDGLEWKRAKWSGAGRRYYRLAESLAVRWSDALIADAQGIADYYRRAFRAPTVQIAYGAPVLDPGAARLGELGLTPGGYHLVVARFEPENNVLTIVEGYRRSGAELPLVVVGSAPYAHEYTASVHAAADGRVRFLGGVWDQDLLDQLYAGAVTYLHGHSVGGTNPSLLRAIGVGAPVIAFDVDFNREVVRTAGRYFANAAQVATLVDEAEADVDATAARGKAGLGEAARYDWDEVADQYESLARRLGQLRSSGRRPSGRRSRRGDE
;
A
#
# COMPACT_ATOMS: atom_id res chain seq x y z
N MET A 1 25.44 5.62 -4.09
CA MET A 1 25.31 4.88 -2.81
C MET A 1 24.75 3.49 -3.09
N ARG A 2 25.05 2.52 -2.22
CA ARG A 2 24.39 1.20 -2.24
C ARG A 2 23.18 1.24 -1.33
N ILE A 3 21.99 0.96 -1.88
CA ILE A 3 20.71 1.01 -1.17
C ILE A 3 20.04 -0.34 -1.29
N ALA A 4 19.56 -0.90 -0.18
CA ALA A 4 18.86 -2.17 -0.15
C ALA A 4 17.37 -2.00 0.21
N LEU A 5 16.49 -2.62 -0.57
CA LEU A 5 15.03 -2.66 -0.34
C LEU A 5 14.65 -4.09 0.05
N VAL A 6 14.14 -4.27 1.28
CA VAL A 6 13.97 -5.58 1.93
C VAL A 6 12.56 -5.68 2.55
N GLY A 7 12.02 -6.90 2.63
CA GLY A 7 10.81 -7.17 3.42
C GLY A 7 9.51 -7.31 2.62
N THR A 8 9.56 -7.13 1.30
CA THR A 8 8.43 -7.32 0.38
C THR A 8 8.53 -8.64 -0.39
N ARG A 9 7.63 -8.87 -1.33
CA ARG A 9 7.77 -9.97 -2.29
C ARG A 9 8.79 -9.68 -3.39
N GLY A 10 9.15 -8.40 -3.57
CA GLY A 10 10.06 -7.92 -4.59
C GLY A 10 9.35 -7.39 -5.82
N VAL A 11 10.11 -7.22 -6.89
CA VAL A 11 9.67 -6.68 -8.18
C VAL A 11 9.85 -7.73 -9.29
N PRO A 12 9.12 -7.65 -10.43
CA PRO A 12 8.09 -6.68 -10.79
C PRO A 12 6.88 -6.67 -9.87
N ALA A 13 6.30 -5.48 -9.67
CA ALA A 13 5.13 -5.30 -8.82
C ALA A 13 3.90 -5.94 -9.48
N ARG A 14 3.46 -7.08 -8.98
CA ARG A 14 2.25 -7.78 -9.46
C ARG A 14 1.10 -7.71 -8.46
N TYR A 15 1.36 -7.35 -7.20
CA TYR A 15 0.39 -7.48 -6.13
C TYR A 15 0.84 -6.77 -4.86
N GLY A 16 0.13 -5.71 -4.47
CA GLY A 16 0.30 -5.05 -3.19
C GLY A 16 0.99 -3.68 -3.25
N GLY A 17 0.65 -2.82 -2.31
CA GLY A 17 1.13 -1.44 -2.27
C GLY A 17 2.63 -1.33 -2.04
N PHE A 18 3.21 -2.20 -1.21
CA PHE A 18 4.65 -2.20 -0.96
C PHE A 18 5.47 -2.59 -2.17
N GLU A 19 5.02 -3.55 -2.98
CA GLU A 19 5.69 -3.95 -4.20
C GLU A 19 5.72 -2.80 -5.21
N THR A 20 4.59 -2.11 -5.38
CA THR A 20 4.50 -0.90 -6.23
C THR A 20 5.44 0.20 -5.70
N ALA A 21 5.45 0.46 -4.40
CA ALA A 21 6.34 1.45 -3.81
C ALA A 21 7.82 1.10 -4.03
N VAL A 22 8.21 -0.17 -3.81
CA VAL A 22 9.59 -0.64 -4.03
C VAL A 22 10.01 -0.48 -5.49
N GLU A 23 9.11 -0.76 -6.44
CA GLU A 23 9.38 -0.61 -7.86
C GLU A 23 9.53 0.86 -8.25
N GLU A 24 8.57 1.71 -7.85
CA GLU A 24 8.56 3.12 -8.20
C GLU A 24 9.74 3.90 -7.58
N ILE A 25 10.03 3.64 -6.31
CA ILE A 25 11.15 4.24 -5.60
C ILE A 25 12.47 3.70 -6.15
N GLY A 26 12.56 2.38 -6.28
CA GLY A 26 13.81 1.71 -6.66
C GLY A 26 14.29 2.08 -8.05
N LYS A 27 13.40 2.16 -9.05
CA LYS A 27 13.77 2.57 -10.42
C LYS A 27 14.26 4.03 -10.48
N ARG A 28 13.67 4.93 -9.67
CA ARG A 28 14.08 6.34 -9.62
C ARG A 28 15.42 6.51 -8.92
N LEU A 29 15.62 5.82 -7.80
CA LEU A 29 16.91 5.79 -7.13
C LEU A 29 18.02 5.23 -8.03
N ALA A 30 17.72 4.17 -8.81
CA ALA A 30 18.67 3.61 -9.78
C ALA A 30 18.97 4.61 -10.90
N ALA A 31 17.95 5.29 -11.45
CA ALA A 31 18.12 6.36 -12.45
C ALA A 31 18.94 7.55 -11.89
N GLY A 32 18.82 7.83 -10.58
CA GLY A 32 19.63 8.82 -9.85
C GLY A 32 21.07 8.38 -9.57
N GLY A 33 21.52 7.24 -10.13
CA GLY A 33 22.92 6.76 -10.03
C GLY A 33 23.23 6.00 -8.74
N HIS A 34 22.23 5.47 -8.03
CA HIS A 34 22.43 4.60 -6.89
C HIS A 34 22.47 3.12 -7.30
N GLU A 35 23.28 2.32 -6.60
CA GLU A 35 23.25 0.86 -6.71
C GLU A 35 22.10 0.33 -5.84
N VAL A 36 20.94 0.11 -6.45
CA VAL A 36 19.75 -0.37 -5.76
C VAL A 36 19.67 -1.88 -5.83
N THR A 37 19.58 -2.55 -4.67
CA THR A 37 19.37 -3.99 -4.56
C THR A 37 17.99 -4.28 -3.98
N VAL A 38 17.15 -5.01 -4.71
CA VAL A 38 15.83 -5.47 -4.27
C VAL A 38 15.86 -6.95 -3.97
N TYR A 39 15.41 -7.32 -2.76
CA TYR A 39 15.30 -8.73 -2.36
C TYR A 39 13.94 -9.28 -2.77
N CYS A 40 13.95 -10.25 -3.69
CA CYS A 40 12.76 -10.83 -4.29
C CYS A 40 12.53 -12.26 -3.82
N ARG A 41 11.26 -12.62 -3.60
CA ARG A 41 10.88 -14.01 -3.34
C ARG A 41 10.88 -14.80 -4.65
N ARG A 42 11.36 -16.05 -4.58
CA ARG A 42 11.27 -16.95 -5.71
C ARG A 42 9.80 -17.15 -6.12
N PRO A 43 9.46 -16.97 -7.41
CA PRO A 43 8.09 -17.15 -7.90
C PRO A 43 7.54 -18.54 -7.60
N ARG A 44 6.22 -18.63 -7.41
CA ARG A 44 5.52 -19.92 -7.22
C ARG A 44 5.24 -20.55 -8.59
N GLY A 45 5.38 -21.86 -8.69
CA GLY A 45 4.79 -22.66 -9.78
C GLY A 45 5.67 -22.94 -10.98
N SER A 46 6.86 -22.39 -11.10
CA SER A 46 7.79 -22.74 -12.19
C SER A 46 9.19 -23.03 -11.64
N ARG A 47 9.75 -24.19 -11.99
CA ARG A 47 11.18 -24.47 -11.77
C ARG A 47 12.06 -23.57 -12.64
N ASP A 48 11.51 -23.04 -13.74
CA ASP A 48 12.23 -22.28 -14.77
C ASP A 48 11.91 -20.79 -14.80
N ALA A 49 10.95 -20.26 -13.99
CA ALA A 49 10.71 -18.82 -13.89
C ALA A 49 11.79 -18.18 -13.02
N SER A 50 12.97 -17.99 -13.59
CA SER A 50 14.01 -17.14 -12.99
C SER A 50 13.64 -15.68 -13.24
N LEU A 51 13.57 -14.89 -12.16
CA LEU A 51 13.56 -13.43 -12.33
C LEU A 51 14.90 -13.00 -12.95
N PRO A 52 14.93 -11.95 -13.77
CA PRO A 52 16.18 -11.42 -14.32
C PRO A 52 17.11 -10.99 -13.16
N ALA A 53 18.40 -10.93 -13.43
CA ALA A 53 19.38 -10.44 -12.46
C ALA A 53 19.21 -8.93 -12.20
N GLU A 54 18.65 -8.21 -13.18
CA GLU A 54 18.40 -6.77 -13.15
C GLU A 54 17.02 -6.46 -13.71
N TYR A 55 16.36 -5.46 -13.14
CA TYR A 55 15.04 -4.96 -13.56
C TYR A 55 14.95 -3.47 -13.30
N LEU A 56 14.67 -2.67 -14.32
CA LEU A 56 14.58 -1.20 -14.26
C LEU A 56 15.81 -0.55 -13.57
N GLY A 57 17.01 -1.02 -13.87
CA GLY A 57 18.25 -0.54 -13.26
C GLY A 57 18.51 -1.03 -11.83
N MET A 58 17.63 -1.84 -11.27
CA MET A 58 17.78 -2.43 -9.94
C MET A 58 18.32 -3.85 -10.01
N ARG A 59 19.32 -4.17 -9.21
CA ARG A 59 19.82 -5.53 -9.02
C ARG A 59 18.81 -6.36 -8.22
N LEU A 60 18.44 -7.54 -8.70
CA LEU A 60 17.53 -8.44 -8.01
C LEU A 60 18.28 -9.60 -7.32
N VAL A 61 18.00 -9.78 -6.03
CA VAL A 61 18.49 -10.92 -5.25
C VAL A 61 17.32 -11.84 -4.94
N VAL A 62 17.22 -12.94 -5.66
CA VAL A 62 16.10 -13.90 -5.57
C VAL A 62 16.41 -14.95 -4.53
N LEU A 63 15.64 -14.99 -3.43
CA LEU A 63 15.83 -15.93 -2.32
C LEU A 63 14.56 -16.78 -2.10
N PRO A 64 14.74 -18.01 -1.57
CA PRO A 64 13.60 -18.86 -1.22
C PRO A 64 12.86 -18.32 0.01
N ALA A 65 11.62 -18.80 0.20
CA ALA A 65 10.83 -18.58 1.41
C ALA A 65 10.14 -19.89 1.81
N VAL A 66 9.92 -20.09 3.11
CA VAL A 66 9.12 -21.21 3.61
C VAL A 66 7.66 -21.01 3.21
N ARG A 67 7.02 -22.05 2.67
CA ARG A 67 5.66 -21.99 2.13
C ARG A 67 4.59 -22.07 3.23
N ALA A 68 4.71 -21.24 4.28
CA ALA A 68 3.72 -21.14 5.35
C ALA A 68 3.30 -19.68 5.53
N ARG A 69 2.00 -19.43 5.57
CA ARG A 69 1.40 -18.07 5.54
C ARG A 69 2.05 -17.06 6.50
N ALA A 70 2.35 -17.47 7.72
CA ALA A 70 2.98 -16.61 8.72
C ALA A 70 4.51 -16.57 8.62
N ALA A 71 5.15 -17.65 8.14
CA ALA A 71 6.60 -17.79 8.09
C ALA A 71 7.21 -17.30 6.78
N GLU A 72 6.41 -17.15 5.71
CA GLU A 72 6.90 -16.78 4.37
C GLU A 72 7.67 -15.45 4.39
N THR A 73 7.11 -14.43 5.05
CA THR A 73 7.74 -13.11 5.14
C THR A 73 9.01 -13.15 5.98
N LEU A 74 8.95 -13.73 7.18
CA LEU A 74 10.08 -13.75 8.10
C LEU A 74 11.25 -14.59 7.59
N THR A 75 11.00 -15.74 7.00
CA THR A 75 12.07 -16.60 6.45
C THR A 75 12.75 -15.96 5.26
N HIS A 76 11.99 -15.36 4.34
CA HIS A 76 12.55 -14.63 3.22
C HIS A 76 13.38 -13.43 3.71
N THR A 77 12.84 -12.62 4.62
CA THR A 77 13.56 -11.45 5.15
C THR A 77 14.78 -11.89 5.96
N GLY A 78 14.72 -13.00 6.69
CA GLY A 78 15.87 -13.56 7.40
C GLY A 78 17.02 -13.92 6.46
N LEU A 79 16.74 -14.59 5.34
CA LEU A 79 17.75 -14.88 4.31
C LEU A 79 18.25 -13.60 3.63
N SER A 80 17.38 -12.63 3.39
CA SER A 80 17.75 -11.33 2.81
C SER A 80 18.70 -10.56 3.73
N VAL A 81 18.41 -10.53 5.02
CA VAL A 81 19.26 -9.91 6.05
C VAL A 81 20.62 -10.63 6.14
N ALA A 82 20.63 -11.96 6.14
CA ALA A 82 21.88 -12.73 6.17
C ALA A 82 22.76 -12.45 4.94
N HIS A 83 22.15 -12.39 3.74
CA HIS A 83 22.84 -12.00 2.53
C HIS A 83 23.37 -10.56 2.61
N LEU A 84 22.54 -9.64 3.08
CA LEU A 84 22.89 -8.23 3.22
C LEU A 84 24.02 -7.99 4.21
N CYS A 85 24.04 -8.72 5.34
CA CYS A 85 25.14 -8.67 6.31
C CYS A 85 26.50 -9.11 5.73
N ARG A 86 26.49 -10.00 4.72
CA ARG A 86 27.70 -10.47 4.06
C ARG A 86 28.22 -9.47 3.00
N HIS A 87 27.32 -8.83 2.25
CA HIS A 87 27.69 -7.99 1.11
C HIS A 87 27.77 -6.50 1.49
N GLY A 88 27.08 -6.11 2.56
CA GLY A 88 27.02 -4.72 3.04
C GLY A 88 26.20 -3.82 2.12
N THR A 89 25.74 -2.71 2.69
CA THR A 89 25.05 -1.61 1.99
C THR A 89 25.28 -0.32 2.76
N ASP A 90 25.01 0.83 2.15
CA ASP A 90 25.15 2.11 2.82
C ASP A 90 23.89 2.50 3.58
N ALA A 91 22.71 2.04 3.10
CA ALA A 91 21.41 2.17 3.78
C ALA A 91 20.49 1.01 3.41
N ALA A 92 19.67 0.56 4.35
CA ALA A 92 18.63 -0.44 4.14
C ALA A 92 17.25 0.11 4.49
N PHE A 93 16.29 -0.08 3.59
CA PHE A 93 14.87 0.17 3.84
C PHE A 93 14.17 -1.17 4.06
N VAL A 94 13.60 -1.37 5.24
CA VAL A 94 12.87 -2.58 5.60
C VAL A 94 11.38 -2.27 5.60
N PHE A 95 10.66 -2.86 4.69
CA PHE A 95 9.21 -2.69 4.58
C PHE A 95 8.48 -3.67 5.49
N ASN A 96 7.44 -3.17 6.15
CA ASN A 96 6.59 -3.86 7.12
C ASN A 96 7.26 -4.09 8.49
N ALA A 97 6.65 -3.53 9.53
CA ALA A 97 7.10 -3.67 10.92
C ALA A 97 7.21 -5.14 11.39
N ALA A 98 6.47 -6.08 10.76
CA ALA A 98 6.60 -7.51 11.05
C ALA A 98 8.03 -8.05 10.92
N ASN A 99 8.89 -7.39 10.15
CA ASN A 99 10.29 -7.78 9.95
C ASN A 99 11.24 -7.27 11.06
N ALA A 100 10.73 -6.46 11.99
CA ALA A 100 11.54 -5.83 13.03
C ALA A 100 12.35 -6.79 13.94
N PRO A 101 11.93 -8.02 14.22
CA PRO A 101 12.76 -8.99 14.95
C PRO A 101 14.13 -9.27 14.30
N LEU A 102 14.30 -8.99 13.02
CA LEU A 102 15.54 -9.20 12.28
C LEU A 102 16.48 -7.98 12.26
N LEU A 103 16.00 -6.80 12.68
CA LEU A 103 16.77 -5.56 12.69
C LEU A 103 18.02 -5.59 13.58
N PRO A 104 18.04 -6.30 14.73
CA PRO A 104 19.26 -6.45 15.52
C PRO A 104 20.45 -7.01 14.74
N LEU A 105 20.21 -7.88 13.74
CA LEU A 105 21.26 -8.45 12.89
C LEU A 105 21.89 -7.39 11.98
N LEU A 106 21.04 -6.55 11.33
CA LEU A 106 21.51 -5.43 10.52
C LEU A 106 22.29 -4.42 11.36
N ARG A 107 21.81 -4.16 12.56
CA ARG A 107 22.47 -3.27 13.49
C ARG A 107 23.84 -3.81 13.96
N ALA A 108 23.94 -5.12 14.23
CA ALA A 108 25.22 -5.79 14.55
C ALA A 108 26.22 -5.69 13.38
N ALA A 109 25.72 -5.79 12.14
CA ALA A 109 26.50 -5.60 10.93
C ALA A 109 26.80 -4.12 10.61
N ARG A 110 26.38 -3.18 11.45
CA ARG A 110 26.54 -1.72 11.28
C ARG A 110 25.91 -1.20 9.99
N ILE A 111 24.79 -1.79 9.57
CA ILE A 111 23.99 -1.35 8.44
C ILE A 111 22.88 -0.42 8.97
N PRO A 112 22.86 0.85 8.58
CA PRO A 112 21.79 1.76 8.97
C PRO A 112 20.45 1.37 8.34
N VAL A 113 19.37 1.44 9.12
CA VAL A 113 18.06 0.95 8.74
C VAL A 113 16.97 1.98 8.96
N ALA A 114 16.18 2.25 7.91
CA ALA A 114 14.85 2.82 8.07
C ALA A 114 13.79 1.72 7.91
N THR A 115 12.84 1.67 8.83
CA THR A 115 11.70 0.74 8.73
C THR A 115 10.45 1.50 8.31
N HIS A 116 9.88 1.10 7.17
CA HIS A 116 8.56 1.55 6.74
C HIS A 116 7.52 0.80 7.61
N VAL A 117 6.95 1.54 8.57
CA VAL A 117 5.93 1.00 9.45
C VAL A 117 4.59 1.09 8.73
N ASP A 118 4.08 -0.05 8.34
CA ASP A 118 2.78 -0.21 7.70
C ASP A 118 1.64 0.35 8.60
N GLY A 119 0.48 0.51 8.03
CA GLY A 119 -0.74 0.76 8.80
C GLY A 119 -0.92 -0.28 9.90
N LEU A 120 -1.75 0.03 10.89
CA LEU A 120 -1.94 -0.77 12.12
C LEU A 120 -2.38 -2.22 11.81
N GLU A 121 -1.45 -3.03 11.33
CA GLU A 121 -1.68 -4.38 10.79
C GLU A 121 -2.38 -5.28 11.81
N TRP A 122 -2.13 -5.09 13.12
CA TRP A 122 -2.79 -5.81 14.19
C TRP A 122 -4.29 -5.55 14.30
N LYS A 123 -4.81 -4.49 13.67
CA LYS A 123 -6.26 -4.19 13.59
C LYS A 123 -6.96 -5.03 12.54
N ARG A 124 -6.23 -5.65 11.60
CA ARG A 124 -6.85 -6.45 10.54
C ARG A 124 -7.54 -7.69 11.10
N ALA A 125 -8.73 -7.98 10.59
CA ALA A 125 -9.58 -9.08 11.05
C ALA A 125 -8.90 -10.47 10.94
N LYS A 126 -8.00 -10.65 9.98
CA LYS A 126 -7.25 -11.90 9.77
C LYS A 126 -6.34 -12.31 10.94
N TRP A 127 -6.04 -11.42 11.89
CA TRP A 127 -5.14 -11.70 12.99
C TRP A 127 -5.90 -12.06 14.27
N SER A 128 -5.67 -13.26 14.78
CA SER A 128 -6.08 -13.72 16.11
C SER A 128 -5.21 -13.13 17.22
N GLY A 129 -5.48 -13.45 18.48
CA GLY A 129 -4.79 -12.91 19.64
C GLY A 129 -3.25 -13.03 19.59
N ALA A 130 -2.71 -14.17 19.11
CA ALA A 130 -1.26 -14.37 18.98
C ALA A 130 -0.67 -13.48 17.88
N GLY A 131 -1.33 -13.38 16.73
CA GLY A 131 -0.91 -12.51 15.64
C GLY A 131 -0.92 -11.03 16.05
N ARG A 132 -1.97 -10.58 16.76
CA ARG A 132 -2.07 -9.21 17.27
C ARG A 132 -0.94 -8.90 18.26
N ARG A 133 -0.62 -9.83 19.17
CA ARG A 133 0.52 -9.68 20.12
C ARG A 133 1.84 -9.61 19.38
N TYR A 134 2.03 -10.43 18.37
CA TYR A 134 3.23 -10.42 17.53
C TYR A 134 3.43 -9.05 16.86
N TYR A 135 2.41 -8.51 16.19
CA TYR A 135 2.53 -7.23 15.50
C TYR A 135 2.80 -6.06 16.46
N ARG A 136 2.15 -6.03 17.63
CA ARG A 136 2.44 -5.02 18.67
C ARG A 136 3.88 -5.12 19.21
N LEU A 137 4.40 -6.34 19.38
CA LEU A 137 5.80 -6.55 19.73
C LEU A 137 6.72 -6.08 18.60
N ALA A 138 6.40 -6.42 17.36
CA ALA A 138 7.17 -6.03 16.19
C ALA A 138 7.23 -4.50 16.01
N GLU A 139 6.14 -3.77 16.24
CA GLU A 139 6.13 -2.30 16.28
C GLU A 139 7.10 -1.75 17.34
N SER A 140 7.07 -2.31 18.56
CA SER A 140 8.01 -1.93 19.64
C SER A 140 9.46 -2.19 19.26
N LEU A 141 9.73 -3.31 18.57
CA LEU A 141 11.07 -3.66 18.09
C LEU A 141 11.50 -2.75 16.94
N ALA A 142 10.58 -2.37 16.03
CA ALA A 142 10.86 -1.41 14.98
C ALA A 142 11.29 -0.06 15.59
N VAL A 143 10.55 0.45 16.57
CA VAL A 143 10.90 1.69 17.29
C VAL A 143 12.26 1.58 17.96
N ARG A 144 12.58 0.43 18.55
CA ARG A 144 13.84 0.23 19.30
C ARG A 144 15.07 0.07 18.40
N TRP A 145 14.92 -0.60 17.27
CA TRP A 145 16.05 -1.10 16.49
C TRP A 145 16.26 -0.41 15.13
N SER A 146 15.30 0.39 14.66
CA SER A 146 15.49 1.21 13.47
C SER A 146 16.24 2.51 13.79
N ASP A 147 17.00 3.02 12.84
CA ASP A 147 17.62 4.35 12.92
C ASP A 147 16.62 5.45 12.50
N ALA A 148 15.63 5.10 11.69
CA ALA A 148 14.48 5.92 11.34
C ALA A 148 13.23 5.07 11.11
N LEU A 149 12.04 5.67 11.34
CA LEU A 149 10.75 5.06 11.01
C LEU A 149 10.10 5.89 9.90
N ILE A 150 9.54 5.21 8.89
CA ILE A 150 8.80 5.85 7.80
C ILE A 150 7.32 5.53 8.00
N ALA A 151 6.46 6.56 8.03
CA ALA A 151 5.01 6.44 8.02
C ALA A 151 4.45 7.04 6.73
N ASP A 152 3.51 6.34 6.09
CA ASP A 152 2.92 6.74 4.82
C ASP A 152 1.70 7.68 4.97
N ALA A 153 1.17 7.83 6.19
CA ALA A 153 0.03 8.70 6.49
C ALA A 153 0.21 9.40 7.84
N GLN A 154 -0.37 10.59 7.98
CA GLN A 154 -0.33 11.38 9.22
C GLN A 154 -0.91 10.60 10.41
N GLY A 155 -2.01 9.87 10.20
CA GLY A 155 -2.64 9.07 11.25
C GLY A 155 -1.70 7.99 11.82
N ILE A 156 -0.83 7.39 10.98
CA ILE A 156 0.20 6.44 11.41
C ILE A 156 1.31 7.15 12.18
N ALA A 157 1.78 8.29 11.69
CA ALA A 157 2.78 9.12 12.37
C ALA A 157 2.30 9.52 13.78
N ASP A 158 1.05 9.93 13.89
CA ASP A 158 0.42 10.30 15.16
C ASP A 158 0.27 9.12 16.12
N TYR A 159 -0.05 7.93 15.59
CA TYR A 159 -0.08 6.72 16.40
C TYR A 159 1.28 6.41 16.99
N TYR A 160 2.37 6.41 16.22
CA TYR A 160 3.71 6.13 16.72
C TYR A 160 4.18 7.19 17.71
N ARG A 161 3.83 8.46 17.49
CA ARG A 161 4.10 9.54 18.43
C ARG A 161 3.38 9.34 19.75
N ARG A 162 2.08 8.99 19.73
CA ARG A 162 1.27 8.79 20.95
C ARG A 162 1.62 7.51 21.68
N ALA A 163 1.71 6.37 20.97
CA ALA A 163 1.88 5.06 21.57
C ALA A 163 3.31 4.79 22.04
N PHE A 164 4.30 5.30 21.30
CA PHE A 164 5.71 4.98 21.52
C PHE A 164 6.58 6.21 21.78
N ARG A 165 6.04 7.43 21.70
CA ARG A 165 6.82 8.69 21.72
C ARG A 165 7.94 8.70 20.66
N ALA A 166 7.75 7.99 19.57
CA ALA A 166 8.72 7.83 18.49
C ALA A 166 8.37 8.77 17.33
N PRO A 167 9.32 9.62 16.88
CA PRO A 167 9.15 10.40 15.66
C PRO A 167 9.22 9.50 14.44
N THR A 168 8.47 9.85 13.40
CA THR A 168 8.53 9.22 12.09
C THR A 168 8.88 10.25 11.03
N VAL A 169 9.49 9.80 9.93
CA VAL A 169 9.59 10.55 8.68
C VAL A 169 8.33 10.20 7.89
N GLN A 170 7.51 11.20 7.58
CA GLN A 170 6.31 10.95 6.78
C GLN A 170 6.70 10.94 5.31
N ILE A 171 6.51 9.80 4.64
CA ILE A 171 6.71 9.62 3.20
C ILE A 171 5.53 8.79 2.69
N ALA A 172 4.58 9.45 2.04
CA ALA A 172 3.41 8.79 1.45
C ALA A 172 3.81 7.98 0.20
N TYR A 173 2.87 7.22 -0.35
CA TYR A 173 3.01 6.67 -1.69
C TYR A 173 2.73 7.74 -2.73
N GLY A 174 3.22 7.53 -3.95
CA GLY A 174 2.90 8.39 -5.08
C GLY A 174 1.62 7.97 -5.80
N ALA A 175 1.00 8.92 -6.48
CA ALA A 175 -0.12 8.71 -7.38
C ALA A 175 0.38 8.69 -8.82
N PRO A 176 0.02 7.69 -9.64
CA PRO A 176 0.27 7.76 -11.07
C PRO A 176 -0.75 8.73 -11.69
N VAL A 177 -0.31 9.85 -12.23
CA VAL A 177 -1.17 10.76 -13.01
C VAL A 177 -1.16 10.29 -14.46
N LEU A 178 -2.28 9.74 -14.94
CA LEU A 178 -2.39 9.06 -16.22
C LEU A 178 -3.67 9.47 -16.96
N ASP A 179 -3.60 9.46 -18.28
CA ASP A 179 -4.77 9.42 -19.16
C ASP A 179 -4.76 8.11 -19.94
N PRO A 180 -5.35 7.03 -19.39
CA PRO A 180 -5.27 5.71 -20.01
C PRO A 180 -6.25 5.51 -21.17
N GLY A 181 -7.10 6.50 -21.47
CA GLY A 181 -8.18 6.36 -22.44
C GLY A 181 -9.23 5.34 -22.02
N ALA A 182 -9.98 4.77 -22.97
CA ALA A 182 -11.08 3.85 -22.70
C ALA A 182 -11.23 2.73 -23.76
N ALA A 183 -10.24 2.54 -24.63
CA ALA A 183 -10.35 1.70 -25.83
C ALA A 183 -10.66 0.23 -25.52
N ARG A 184 -10.23 -0.27 -24.35
CA ARG A 184 -10.37 -1.68 -23.97
C ARG A 184 -11.58 -1.98 -23.09
N LEU A 185 -12.35 -0.97 -22.64
CA LEU A 185 -13.54 -1.20 -21.81
C LEU A 185 -14.58 -2.08 -22.52
N GLY A 186 -14.65 -1.98 -23.85
CA GLY A 186 -15.51 -2.83 -24.68
C GLY A 186 -15.22 -4.32 -24.58
N GLU A 187 -13.98 -4.74 -24.23
CA GLU A 187 -13.63 -6.14 -23.97
C GLU A 187 -14.46 -6.74 -22.80
N LEU A 188 -14.87 -5.88 -21.88
CA LEU A 188 -15.67 -6.22 -20.72
C LEU A 188 -17.16 -5.86 -20.89
N GLY A 189 -17.57 -5.36 -22.09
CA GLY A 189 -18.91 -4.85 -22.33
C GLY A 189 -19.26 -3.65 -21.44
N LEU A 190 -18.28 -2.77 -21.20
CA LEU A 190 -18.40 -1.53 -20.46
C LEU A 190 -18.19 -0.32 -21.38
N THR A 191 -18.78 0.81 -21.00
CA THR A 191 -18.57 2.10 -21.64
C THR A 191 -18.11 3.14 -20.64
N PRO A 192 -17.32 4.15 -21.05
CA PRO A 192 -16.96 5.25 -20.18
C PRO A 192 -18.21 5.95 -19.61
N GLY A 193 -18.21 6.26 -18.32
CA GLY A 193 -19.35 6.85 -17.63
C GLY A 193 -20.53 5.90 -17.42
N GLY A 194 -20.39 4.61 -17.71
CA GLY A 194 -21.48 3.64 -17.68
C GLY A 194 -21.43 2.63 -16.52
N TYR A 195 -20.66 2.89 -15.45
CA TYR A 195 -20.58 1.98 -14.30
C TYR A 195 -19.94 2.64 -13.07
N HIS A 196 -20.26 2.11 -11.90
CA HIS A 196 -19.53 2.34 -10.66
C HIS A 196 -18.45 1.28 -10.48
N LEU A 197 -17.34 1.58 -9.79
CA LEU A 197 -16.21 0.68 -9.66
C LEU A 197 -15.83 0.44 -8.20
N VAL A 198 -15.52 -0.81 -7.86
CA VAL A 198 -14.79 -1.22 -6.65
C VAL A 198 -13.55 -2.00 -7.08
N VAL A 199 -12.39 -1.66 -6.52
CA VAL A 199 -11.16 -2.44 -6.68
C VAL A 199 -10.59 -2.76 -5.31
N ALA A 200 -10.78 -3.99 -4.84
CA ALA A 200 -10.35 -4.38 -3.50
C ALA A 200 -10.20 -5.89 -3.34
N ARG A 201 -9.34 -6.32 -2.41
CA ARG A 201 -9.37 -7.70 -1.92
C ARG A 201 -10.62 -7.88 -1.06
N PHE A 202 -11.25 -9.05 -1.15
CA PHE A 202 -12.43 -9.37 -0.34
C PHE A 202 -12.01 -9.73 1.10
N GLU A 203 -11.63 -8.68 1.85
CA GLU A 203 -11.29 -8.72 3.27
C GLU A 203 -12.24 -7.79 4.03
N PRO A 204 -12.68 -8.15 5.26
CA PRO A 204 -13.65 -7.36 6.02
C PRO A 204 -13.27 -5.87 6.15
N GLU A 205 -12.00 -5.57 6.36
CA GLU A 205 -11.50 -4.20 6.48
C GLU A 205 -11.56 -3.38 5.19
N ASN A 206 -11.86 -4.03 4.06
CA ASN A 206 -12.06 -3.34 2.77
C ASN A 206 -13.54 -3.03 2.48
N ASN A 207 -14.44 -3.37 3.39
CA ASN A 207 -15.86 -3.02 3.38
C ASN A 207 -16.62 -3.28 2.05
N VAL A 208 -16.15 -4.27 1.26
CA VAL A 208 -16.81 -4.61 -0.02
C VAL A 208 -18.25 -5.04 0.21
N LEU A 209 -18.51 -5.80 1.27
CA LEU A 209 -19.88 -6.19 1.65
C LEU A 209 -20.77 -4.97 1.91
N THR A 210 -20.30 -4.02 2.70
CA THR A 210 -21.03 -2.77 3.01
C THR A 210 -21.33 -1.97 1.73
N ILE A 211 -20.39 -1.93 0.79
CA ILE A 211 -20.57 -1.25 -0.50
C ILE A 211 -21.63 -1.97 -1.33
N VAL A 212 -21.54 -3.29 -1.47
CA VAL A 212 -22.52 -4.08 -2.25
C VAL A 212 -23.92 -4.01 -1.65
N GLU A 213 -24.05 -4.12 -0.32
CA GLU A 213 -25.32 -3.95 0.38
C GLU A 213 -25.93 -2.56 0.20
N GLY A 214 -25.09 -1.52 0.24
CA GLY A 214 -25.51 -0.14 0.03
C GLY A 214 -25.95 0.09 -1.42
N TYR A 215 -25.16 -0.37 -2.37
CA TYR A 215 -25.49 -0.29 -3.78
C TYR A 215 -26.82 -1.02 -4.10
N ARG A 216 -27.04 -2.21 -3.56
CA ARG A 216 -28.32 -2.93 -3.73
C ARG A 216 -29.53 -2.13 -3.23
N ARG A 217 -29.36 -1.31 -2.19
CA ARG A 217 -30.42 -0.46 -1.62
C ARG A 217 -30.65 0.82 -2.41
N SER A 218 -29.73 1.20 -3.29
CA SER A 218 -29.86 2.39 -4.13
C SER A 218 -30.80 2.17 -5.31
N GLY A 219 -31.30 3.28 -5.84
CA GLY A 219 -32.03 3.33 -7.11
C GLY A 219 -31.13 3.39 -8.33
N ALA A 220 -29.82 3.17 -8.20
CA ALA A 220 -28.85 3.25 -9.27
C ALA A 220 -29.23 2.39 -10.48
N GLU A 221 -29.09 2.94 -11.67
CA GLU A 221 -29.35 2.24 -12.95
C GLU A 221 -28.05 1.68 -13.56
N LEU A 222 -26.92 2.32 -13.32
CA LEU A 222 -25.60 1.88 -13.82
C LEU A 222 -25.06 0.72 -13.00
N PRO A 223 -24.44 -0.31 -13.62
CA PRO A 223 -23.92 -1.47 -12.90
C PRO A 223 -22.79 -1.11 -11.94
N LEU A 224 -22.70 -1.87 -10.82
CA LEU A 224 -21.53 -1.87 -9.97
C LEU A 224 -20.55 -2.95 -10.44
N VAL A 225 -19.39 -2.54 -10.92
CA VAL A 225 -18.29 -3.42 -11.32
C VAL A 225 -17.35 -3.64 -10.12
N VAL A 226 -17.17 -4.89 -9.72
CA VAL A 226 -16.32 -5.26 -8.58
C VAL A 226 -15.11 -6.05 -9.08
N VAL A 227 -13.94 -5.46 -8.94
CA VAL A 227 -12.65 -6.06 -9.29
C VAL A 227 -11.94 -6.50 -8.02
N GLY A 228 -11.53 -7.76 -7.98
CA GLY A 228 -10.77 -8.33 -6.88
C GLY A 228 -11.28 -9.69 -6.45
N SER A 229 -10.54 -10.27 -5.53
CA SER A 229 -10.86 -11.57 -4.92
C SER A 229 -10.07 -11.75 -3.63
N ALA A 230 -10.41 -12.77 -2.85
CA ALA A 230 -9.57 -13.25 -1.75
C ALA A 230 -9.69 -14.78 -1.69
N PRO A 231 -8.81 -15.53 -2.36
CA PRO A 231 -8.89 -17.00 -2.43
C PRO A 231 -8.86 -17.72 -1.08
N TYR A 232 -8.51 -16.99 -0.03
CA TYR A 232 -8.40 -17.49 1.36
C TYR A 232 -9.51 -17.01 2.30
N ALA A 233 -10.41 -16.15 1.84
CA ALA A 233 -11.52 -15.57 2.63
C ALA A 233 -12.88 -16.06 2.10
N HIS A 234 -13.09 -17.38 2.08
CA HIS A 234 -14.24 -18.01 1.45
C HIS A 234 -15.59 -17.54 2.03
N GLU A 235 -15.71 -17.45 3.35
CA GLU A 235 -16.96 -17.02 4.01
C GLU A 235 -17.32 -15.57 3.69
N TYR A 236 -16.35 -14.66 3.78
CA TYR A 236 -16.58 -13.25 3.45
C TYR A 236 -16.89 -13.07 1.96
N THR A 237 -16.18 -13.79 1.10
CA THR A 237 -16.44 -13.79 -0.35
C THR A 237 -17.86 -14.27 -0.65
N ALA A 238 -18.30 -15.37 -0.03
CA ALA A 238 -19.67 -15.87 -0.17
C ALA A 238 -20.71 -14.85 0.30
N SER A 239 -20.46 -14.16 1.42
CA SER A 239 -21.34 -13.09 1.91
C SER A 239 -21.45 -11.93 0.94
N VAL A 240 -20.34 -11.51 0.33
CA VAL A 240 -20.33 -10.43 -0.69
C VAL A 240 -21.16 -10.84 -1.91
N HIS A 241 -20.98 -12.05 -2.42
CA HIS A 241 -21.77 -12.54 -3.55
C HIS A 241 -23.26 -12.70 -3.22
N ALA A 242 -23.60 -13.18 -2.01
CA ALA A 242 -24.98 -13.33 -1.56
C ALA A 242 -25.71 -11.99 -1.36
N ALA A 243 -25.00 -10.92 -1.07
CA ALA A 243 -25.53 -9.58 -0.91
C ALA A 243 -25.83 -8.89 -2.25
N ALA A 244 -25.26 -9.36 -3.35
CA ALA A 244 -25.39 -8.75 -4.68
C ALA A 244 -26.77 -9.02 -5.32
N ASP A 245 -27.23 -8.08 -6.12
CA ASP A 245 -28.33 -8.27 -7.08
C ASP A 245 -27.80 -8.36 -8.53
N GLY A 246 -28.70 -8.45 -9.50
CA GLY A 246 -28.37 -8.61 -10.92
C GLY A 246 -27.58 -7.43 -11.55
N ARG A 247 -27.49 -6.29 -10.87
CA ARG A 247 -26.76 -5.10 -11.33
C ARG A 247 -25.26 -5.16 -10.95
N VAL A 248 -24.87 -6.08 -10.03
CA VAL A 248 -23.46 -6.20 -9.58
C VAL A 248 -22.71 -7.19 -10.46
N ARG A 249 -21.60 -6.75 -11.05
CA ARG A 249 -20.74 -7.53 -11.95
C ARG A 249 -19.39 -7.80 -11.31
N PHE A 250 -19.10 -9.05 -10.99
CA PHE A 250 -17.82 -9.48 -10.44
C PHE A 250 -16.87 -9.89 -11.57
N LEU A 251 -15.75 -9.21 -11.72
CA LEU A 251 -14.74 -9.50 -12.75
C LEU A 251 -13.61 -10.41 -12.25
N GLY A 252 -13.59 -10.72 -10.94
CA GLY A 252 -12.42 -11.38 -10.35
C GLY A 252 -11.21 -10.45 -10.32
N GLY A 253 -10.00 -11.04 -10.34
CA GLY A 253 -8.76 -10.25 -10.36
C GLY A 253 -8.41 -9.79 -11.78
N VAL A 254 -8.26 -8.49 -11.99
CA VAL A 254 -7.71 -7.90 -13.22
C VAL A 254 -6.24 -7.60 -12.99
N TRP A 255 -5.35 -8.29 -13.70
CA TRP A 255 -3.89 -8.21 -13.54
C TRP A 255 -3.22 -7.43 -14.66
N ASP A 256 -3.97 -7.11 -15.71
CA ASP A 256 -3.56 -6.21 -16.78
C ASP A 256 -3.70 -4.77 -16.28
N GLN A 257 -2.56 -4.10 -16.12
CA GLN A 257 -2.52 -2.78 -15.51
C GLN A 257 -3.17 -1.71 -16.38
N ASP A 258 -2.99 -1.80 -17.70
CA ASP A 258 -3.57 -0.84 -18.66
C ASP A 258 -5.10 -0.94 -18.67
N LEU A 259 -5.64 -2.17 -18.64
CA LEU A 259 -7.08 -2.38 -18.53
C LEU A 259 -7.62 -1.92 -17.18
N LEU A 260 -6.88 -2.16 -16.10
CA LEU A 260 -7.27 -1.70 -14.76
C LEU A 260 -7.29 -0.17 -14.68
N ASP A 261 -6.35 0.52 -15.31
CA ASP A 261 -6.29 1.98 -15.35
C ASP A 261 -7.47 2.55 -16.12
N GLN A 262 -7.85 1.92 -17.25
CA GLN A 262 -9.05 2.30 -18.00
C GLN A 262 -10.33 2.07 -17.20
N LEU A 263 -10.39 0.99 -16.39
CA LEU A 263 -11.52 0.77 -15.49
C LEU A 263 -11.67 1.89 -14.44
N TYR A 264 -10.57 2.38 -13.88
CA TYR A 264 -10.63 3.52 -12.96
C TYR A 264 -11.07 4.80 -13.68
N ALA A 265 -10.48 5.12 -14.82
CA ALA A 265 -10.75 6.35 -15.56
C ALA A 265 -12.17 6.41 -16.14
N GLY A 266 -12.72 5.25 -16.55
CA GLY A 266 -14.05 5.15 -17.14
C GLY A 266 -15.21 5.07 -16.15
N ALA A 267 -14.94 4.97 -14.85
CA ALA A 267 -15.99 4.83 -13.83
C ALA A 267 -16.68 6.17 -13.51
N VAL A 268 -18.01 6.17 -13.37
CA VAL A 268 -18.77 7.31 -12.81
C VAL A 268 -18.33 7.61 -11.40
N THR A 269 -18.14 6.57 -10.57
CA THR A 269 -17.53 6.70 -9.26
C THR A 269 -16.65 5.50 -8.95
N TYR A 270 -15.58 5.75 -8.20
CA TYR A 270 -14.79 4.72 -7.54
C TYR A 270 -15.15 4.64 -6.05
N LEU A 271 -15.71 3.51 -5.61
CA LEU A 271 -16.07 3.26 -4.22
C LEU A 271 -14.89 2.59 -3.50
N HIS A 272 -14.32 3.29 -2.51
CA HIS A 272 -13.13 2.88 -1.77
C HIS A 272 -13.46 2.53 -0.33
N GLY A 273 -13.50 1.24 -0.01
CA GLY A 273 -13.95 0.76 1.29
C GLY A 273 -12.86 0.56 2.35
N HIS A 274 -11.58 0.81 2.07
CA HIS A 274 -10.50 0.50 3.01
C HIS A 274 -10.61 1.29 4.30
N SER A 275 -10.63 0.58 5.45
CA SER A 275 -10.76 1.14 6.80
C SER A 275 -9.57 0.88 7.72
N VAL A 276 -8.57 0.12 7.26
CA VAL A 276 -7.34 -0.20 8.00
C VAL A 276 -6.14 -0.06 7.06
N GLY A 277 -5.19 0.80 7.42
CA GLY A 277 -3.98 1.04 6.64
C GLY A 277 -3.48 2.47 6.82
N GLY A 278 -2.72 2.92 5.85
CA GLY A 278 -2.29 4.30 5.63
C GLY A 278 -2.75 4.78 4.25
N THR A 279 -1.86 5.47 3.55
CA THR A 279 -2.09 5.88 2.16
C THR A 279 -2.27 4.65 1.26
N ASN A 280 -3.39 4.59 0.54
CA ASN A 280 -3.74 3.40 -0.25
C ASN A 280 -3.45 3.60 -1.75
N PRO A 281 -2.62 2.73 -2.38
CA PRO A 281 -2.27 2.87 -3.80
C PRO A 281 -3.47 2.84 -4.77
N SER A 282 -4.53 2.05 -4.45
CA SER A 282 -5.72 2.04 -5.31
C SER A 282 -6.53 3.34 -5.21
N LEU A 283 -6.53 4.00 -4.05
CA LEU A 283 -7.13 5.32 -3.90
C LEU A 283 -6.33 6.40 -4.65
N LEU A 284 -5.00 6.35 -4.50
CA LEU A 284 -4.09 7.25 -5.22
C LEU A 284 -4.22 7.08 -6.74
N ARG A 285 -4.36 5.83 -7.22
CA ARG A 285 -4.58 5.56 -8.63
C ARG A 285 -5.91 6.13 -9.13
N ALA A 286 -6.98 5.97 -8.37
CA ALA A 286 -8.30 6.52 -8.71
C ALA A 286 -8.24 8.05 -8.88
N ILE A 287 -7.65 8.77 -7.91
CA ILE A 287 -7.52 10.22 -8.03
C ILE A 287 -6.54 10.63 -9.13
N GLY A 288 -5.51 9.83 -9.40
CA GLY A 288 -4.50 10.08 -10.43
C GLY A 288 -5.02 9.96 -11.87
N VAL A 289 -6.13 9.26 -12.08
CA VAL A 289 -6.84 9.22 -13.38
C VAL A 289 -8.11 10.10 -13.37
N GLY A 290 -8.34 10.84 -12.30
CA GLY A 290 -9.51 11.74 -12.20
C GLY A 290 -10.84 11.03 -11.91
N ALA A 291 -10.83 9.80 -11.40
CA ALA A 291 -12.06 9.10 -11.03
C ALA A 291 -12.73 9.79 -9.82
N PRO A 292 -14.05 10.07 -9.85
CA PRO A 292 -14.77 10.60 -8.70
C PRO A 292 -14.80 9.57 -7.57
N VAL A 293 -14.41 9.97 -6.36
CA VAL A 293 -14.22 9.04 -5.22
C VAL A 293 -15.35 9.14 -4.20
N ILE A 294 -15.88 7.98 -3.82
CA ILE A 294 -16.73 7.75 -2.64
C ILE A 294 -15.95 6.83 -1.69
N ALA A 295 -15.37 7.36 -0.61
CA ALA A 295 -14.46 6.61 0.26
C ALA A 295 -15.08 6.29 1.63
N PHE A 296 -14.63 5.21 2.26
CA PHE A 296 -14.95 4.93 3.65
C PHE A 296 -14.40 6.04 4.55
N ASP A 297 -15.21 6.48 5.53
CA ASP A 297 -14.93 7.63 6.38
C ASP A 297 -13.89 7.32 7.46
N VAL A 298 -12.62 7.47 7.10
CA VAL A 298 -11.45 7.37 8.00
C VAL A 298 -10.42 8.42 7.66
N ASP A 299 -9.60 8.77 8.65
CA ASP A 299 -8.66 9.89 8.58
C ASP A 299 -7.72 9.81 7.37
N PHE A 300 -7.14 8.63 7.08
CA PHE A 300 -6.19 8.49 5.97
C PHE A 300 -6.85 8.58 4.58
N ASN A 301 -8.12 8.19 4.41
CA ASN A 301 -8.87 8.44 3.18
C ASN A 301 -9.19 9.94 3.03
N ARG A 302 -9.57 10.59 4.13
CA ARG A 302 -9.78 12.05 4.16
C ARG A 302 -8.51 12.84 3.90
N GLU A 303 -7.36 12.36 4.38
CA GLU A 303 -6.04 12.96 4.11
C GLU A 303 -5.72 12.97 2.60
N VAL A 304 -6.06 11.88 1.90
CA VAL A 304 -5.79 11.73 0.46
C VAL A 304 -6.76 12.56 -0.38
N VAL A 305 -8.07 12.38 -0.21
CA VAL A 305 -9.07 12.91 -1.16
C VAL A 305 -9.65 14.25 -0.71
N ARG A 306 -9.56 14.59 0.58
CA ARG A 306 -10.04 15.86 1.17
C ARG A 306 -11.47 16.19 0.75
N THR A 307 -11.68 17.44 0.28
CA THR A 307 -13.00 17.93 -0.18
C THR A 307 -13.40 17.44 -1.57
N ALA A 308 -12.48 16.86 -2.33
CA ALA A 308 -12.77 16.26 -3.64
C ALA A 308 -13.57 14.96 -3.52
N GLY A 309 -13.50 14.27 -2.37
CA GLY A 309 -14.25 13.03 -2.14
C GLY A 309 -15.57 13.20 -1.43
N ARG A 310 -16.40 12.16 -1.52
CA ARG A 310 -17.56 11.93 -0.66
C ARG A 310 -17.23 10.76 0.27
N TYR A 311 -17.90 10.71 1.44
CA TYR A 311 -17.51 9.74 2.47
C TYR A 311 -18.72 9.02 3.02
N PHE A 312 -18.56 7.70 3.26
CA PHE A 312 -19.57 6.84 3.86
C PHE A 312 -19.03 6.08 5.08
N ALA A 313 -19.89 5.81 6.05
CA ALA A 313 -19.60 4.98 7.20
C ALA A 313 -20.48 3.70 7.26
N ASN A 314 -21.51 3.62 6.43
CA ASN A 314 -22.46 2.49 6.39
C ASN A 314 -23.14 2.34 5.02
N ALA A 315 -23.86 1.24 4.85
CA ALA A 315 -24.54 0.90 3.60
C ALA A 315 -25.63 1.92 3.19
N ALA A 316 -26.32 2.55 4.14
CA ALA A 316 -27.35 3.54 3.81
C ALA A 316 -26.73 4.78 3.15
N GLN A 317 -25.58 5.23 3.66
CA GLN A 317 -24.85 6.34 3.06
C GLN A 317 -24.26 6.00 1.69
N VAL A 318 -23.83 4.74 1.47
CA VAL A 318 -23.42 4.28 0.13
C VAL A 318 -24.57 4.44 -0.84
N ALA A 319 -25.80 3.97 -0.49
CA ALA A 319 -26.97 4.10 -1.34
C ALA A 319 -27.23 5.55 -1.72
N THR A 320 -27.32 6.45 -0.73
CA THR A 320 -27.55 7.89 -0.98
C THR A 320 -26.48 8.49 -1.90
N LEU A 321 -25.20 8.19 -1.65
CA LEU A 321 -24.10 8.78 -2.40
C LEU A 321 -24.01 8.27 -3.85
N VAL A 322 -24.41 7.02 -4.09
CA VAL A 322 -24.51 6.46 -5.44
C VAL A 322 -25.67 7.08 -6.20
N ASP A 323 -26.85 7.22 -5.57
CA ASP A 323 -28.00 7.88 -6.15
C ASP A 323 -27.71 9.36 -6.49
N GLU A 324 -27.07 10.10 -5.58
CA GLU A 324 -26.61 11.48 -5.83
C GLU A 324 -25.62 11.56 -7.00
N ALA A 325 -24.74 10.57 -7.16
CA ALA A 325 -23.73 10.56 -8.21
C ALA A 325 -24.34 10.37 -9.60
N GLU A 326 -25.38 9.55 -9.73
CA GLU A 326 -26.13 9.39 -10.99
C GLU A 326 -27.07 10.57 -11.26
N ALA A 327 -27.67 11.16 -10.23
CA ALA A 327 -28.57 12.29 -10.38
C ALA A 327 -27.87 13.60 -10.84
N ASP A 328 -26.59 13.75 -10.48
CA ASP A 328 -25.78 14.94 -10.88
C ASP A 328 -24.40 14.50 -11.38
N VAL A 329 -24.37 14.05 -12.61
CA VAL A 329 -23.16 13.57 -13.30
C VAL A 329 -22.11 14.68 -13.45
N ASP A 330 -22.53 15.92 -13.69
CA ASP A 330 -21.62 17.05 -13.87
C ASP A 330 -20.89 17.41 -12.56
N ALA A 331 -21.62 17.51 -11.45
CA ALA A 331 -21.01 17.72 -10.14
C ALA A 331 -20.13 16.51 -9.72
N THR A 332 -20.49 15.30 -10.13
CA THR A 332 -19.68 14.09 -9.89
C THR A 332 -18.38 14.14 -10.69
N ALA A 333 -18.42 14.46 -11.96
CA ALA A 333 -17.24 14.64 -12.81
C ALA A 333 -16.34 15.79 -12.31
N ALA A 334 -16.92 16.89 -11.83
CA ALA A 334 -16.16 18.00 -11.26
C ALA A 334 -15.36 17.57 -10.02
N ARG A 335 -15.92 16.68 -9.18
CA ARG A 335 -15.17 16.08 -8.05
C ARG A 335 -14.01 15.22 -8.50
N GLY A 336 -14.15 14.45 -9.58
CA GLY A 336 -13.05 13.70 -10.19
C GLY A 336 -11.90 14.61 -10.61
N LYS A 337 -12.20 15.72 -11.31
CA LYS A 337 -11.20 16.73 -11.67
C LYS A 337 -10.53 17.37 -10.46
N ALA A 338 -11.29 17.65 -9.38
CA ALA A 338 -10.72 18.13 -8.13
C ALA A 338 -9.79 17.08 -7.47
N GLY A 339 -10.16 15.79 -7.54
CA GLY A 339 -9.32 14.67 -7.09
C GLY A 339 -8.00 14.59 -7.83
N LEU A 340 -7.99 14.83 -9.12
CA LEU A 340 -6.75 14.90 -9.91
C LEU A 340 -5.81 16.02 -9.41
N GLY A 341 -6.36 17.16 -8.98
CA GLY A 341 -5.60 18.22 -8.33
C GLY A 341 -4.97 17.77 -6.99
N GLU A 342 -5.66 16.92 -6.21
CA GLU A 342 -5.10 16.33 -4.99
C GLU A 342 -3.99 15.30 -5.29
N ALA A 343 -4.08 14.58 -6.41
CA ALA A 343 -3.07 13.61 -6.83
C ALA A 343 -1.69 14.24 -7.06
N ALA A 344 -1.64 15.51 -7.49
CA ALA A 344 -0.39 16.25 -7.68
C ALA A 344 0.46 16.39 -6.39
N ARG A 345 -0.14 16.19 -5.21
CA ARG A 345 0.57 16.19 -3.92
C ARG A 345 1.31 14.88 -3.63
N TYR A 346 1.11 13.89 -4.45
CA TYR A 346 1.61 12.53 -4.30
C TYR A 346 2.51 12.16 -5.47
N ASP A 347 3.50 13.02 -5.76
CA ASP A 347 4.43 12.82 -6.86
C ASP A 347 5.45 11.73 -6.51
N TRP A 348 5.63 10.74 -7.41
CA TRP A 348 6.61 9.68 -7.21
C TRP A 348 8.07 10.16 -7.25
N ASP A 349 8.36 11.25 -7.94
CA ASP A 349 9.71 11.81 -7.98
C ASP A 349 10.03 12.46 -6.63
N GLU A 350 9.10 13.24 -6.06
CA GLU A 350 9.23 13.77 -4.70
C GLU A 350 9.33 12.66 -3.64
N VAL A 351 8.58 11.58 -3.78
CA VAL A 351 8.69 10.41 -2.90
C VAL A 351 10.08 9.80 -2.97
N ALA A 352 10.62 9.61 -4.17
CA ALA A 352 11.96 9.05 -4.36
C ALA A 352 13.06 9.98 -3.79
N ASP A 353 12.92 11.29 -3.97
CA ASP A 353 13.84 12.30 -3.40
C ASP A 353 13.85 12.27 -1.87
N GLN A 354 12.68 12.06 -1.25
CA GLN A 354 12.59 11.90 0.21
C GLN A 354 13.27 10.62 0.69
N TYR A 355 13.13 9.50 -0.05
CA TYR A 355 13.86 8.26 0.23
C TYR A 355 15.37 8.43 0.04
N GLU A 356 15.79 9.12 -1.03
CA GLU A 356 17.21 9.44 -1.27
C GLU A 356 17.80 10.29 -0.13
N SER A 357 17.11 11.36 0.24
CA SER A 357 17.50 12.24 1.34
C SER A 357 17.63 11.48 2.66
N LEU A 358 16.72 10.54 2.92
CA LEU A 358 16.77 9.67 4.08
C LEU A 358 17.95 8.69 3.99
N ALA A 359 18.20 8.09 2.81
CA ALA A 359 19.34 7.20 2.59
C ALA A 359 20.69 7.92 2.85
N ARG A 360 20.82 9.16 2.36
CA ARG A 360 22.01 10.00 2.61
C ARG A 360 22.24 10.27 4.10
N ARG A 361 21.17 10.62 4.84
CA ARG A 361 21.23 10.81 6.30
C ARG A 361 21.64 9.53 7.03
N LEU A 362 21.10 8.38 6.63
CA LEU A 362 21.45 7.07 7.19
C LEU A 362 22.92 6.73 6.91
N GLY A 363 23.41 6.96 5.68
CA GLY A 363 24.81 6.73 5.32
C GLY A 363 25.79 7.58 6.16
N GLN A 364 25.43 8.81 6.50
CA GLN A 364 26.23 9.69 7.37
C GLN A 364 26.31 9.16 8.81
N LEU A 365 25.26 8.51 9.34
CA LEU A 365 25.29 7.86 10.66
C LEU A 365 26.33 6.73 10.68
N ARG A 366 26.48 6.00 9.58
CA ARG A 366 27.49 4.94 9.45
C ARG A 366 28.91 5.50 9.47
N SER A 367 29.16 6.57 8.73
CA SER A 367 30.51 7.17 8.61
C SER A 367 30.96 7.90 9.87
N SER A 368 30.04 8.52 10.61
CA SER A 368 30.34 9.30 11.82
C SER A 368 30.52 8.44 13.08
N GLY A 369 30.22 7.15 13.03
CA GLY A 369 30.21 6.28 14.21
C GLY A 369 29.20 6.69 15.30
N ARG A 370 28.42 7.75 15.07
CA ARG A 370 27.41 8.27 15.99
C ARG A 370 26.14 7.44 15.87
N ARG A 371 25.79 6.77 16.96
CA ARG A 371 24.43 6.21 17.12
C ARG A 371 23.46 7.34 17.47
N PRO A 372 22.24 7.36 16.90
CA PRO A 372 21.18 8.19 17.46
C PRO A 372 21.05 7.82 18.93
N SER A 373 21.22 8.79 19.82
CA SER A 373 21.01 8.58 21.25
C SER A 373 19.55 8.24 21.47
N GLY A 374 19.25 6.95 21.65
CA GLY A 374 17.99 6.55 22.25
C GLY A 374 17.88 7.33 23.57
N ARG A 375 16.87 8.17 23.71
CA ARG A 375 16.60 8.92 24.93
C ARG A 375 16.63 7.96 26.10
N ARG A 376 17.73 7.98 26.89
CA ARG A 376 17.69 7.51 28.26
C ARG A 376 16.62 8.35 28.96
N SER A 377 15.53 7.74 29.37
CA SER A 377 14.65 8.32 30.37
C SER A 377 15.52 8.58 31.60
N ARG A 378 15.82 9.82 31.90
CA ARG A 378 16.20 10.20 33.26
C ARG A 378 15.02 9.75 34.14
N ARG A 379 15.22 8.70 34.93
CA ARG A 379 14.50 8.54 36.18
C ARG A 379 14.87 9.81 36.96
N GLY A 380 13.94 10.73 37.12
CA GLY A 380 14.02 11.77 38.10
C GLY A 380 13.95 11.12 39.46
N ASP A 381 14.99 11.32 40.24
CA ASP A 381 14.88 11.34 41.66
C ASP A 381 14.02 12.57 42.04
N GLU A 382 12.87 12.33 42.61
CA GLU A 382 12.30 13.00 43.76
C GLU A 382 10.93 12.37 44.09
#